data_d23e4b953346c9dbbfa4572d53fe5352
#
_entry.id   d23e4b953346c9dbbfa4572d53fe5352
#
_cell.length_a   1.000
_cell.length_b   1.000
_cell.length_c   1.000
_cell.angle_alpha   90.00
_cell.angle_beta   90.00
_cell.angle_gamma   90.00
#
_symmetry.space_group_name_H-M   'P 1'
#
loop_
_entity.id
_entity.type
_entity.pdbx_description
1 polymer ?
#
loop_
_entity_poly.entity_id
_entity_poly.type
_entity_poly.pdbx_seq_one_letter_code
_entity_poly.pdbx_strand_id
1 'polypeptide(L)'
;QTEQRWSQGGSWRFAVGARARQRGAAMAEAGKPRVVVVGGGIGGALLAKTMEPDADVVLLDPKDYLEVTWAELRSTVEPSFAERSLIYHRDYLTTATIVTSSAVNITEHAVLTADGQSLAYDYLVVATGHVFASAGSRTERLTEFQRDNEKIKSSESVLIIGGGPTGVELAAEIAVDYPEKKVTLVHRGSRLLDFIDQKASKKCLDWLTSKKVDVLFQQSVDLKSLSDTEKFYKTSAGETITADCHFVCIGKPLSSSWLHDTILKESLDTKGRIMVEKDLRVKGYNNIFAIGDITDIPEIKQGYLAQKHALLVAKNLKLLIKGSPPSKLATYSTGFPLAIVSLGRKDGLAQLPYLTLTGCIPGMLKSKDLFVGKTRKQMGLSA
;
A
#
# COMPACT_ATOMS: atom_id res chain seq x y z
N GLN A 1 32.28 -16.61 -70.62
CA GLN A 1 33.22 -15.68 -70.02
C GLN A 1 32.75 -15.36 -68.65
N THR A 2 33.55 -15.72 -67.74
CA THR A 2 33.52 -15.96 -66.29
C THR A 2 32.88 -14.92 -65.42
N GLU A 3 32.12 -15.48 -64.49
CA GLU A 3 31.55 -14.92 -63.26
C GLU A 3 32.55 -14.23 -62.31
N GLN A 4 32.09 -13.22 -61.59
CA GLN A 4 32.50 -13.01 -60.18
C GLN A 4 31.35 -12.48 -59.33
N ARG A 5 30.76 -13.43 -58.55
CA ARG A 5 29.95 -13.16 -57.37
C ARG A 5 30.88 -12.84 -56.22
N TRP A 6 30.74 -11.70 -55.57
CA TRP A 6 31.34 -11.44 -54.26
C TRP A 6 30.30 -11.17 -53.20
N SER A 7 30.43 -11.94 -52.12
CA SER A 7 29.63 -11.98 -50.94
C SER A 7 29.76 -10.70 -50.08
N GLN A 8 28.65 -9.97 -49.88
CA GLN A 8 28.57 -8.92 -48.87
C GLN A 8 27.78 -9.44 -47.65
N GLY A 9 28.36 -10.34 -46.86
CA GLY A 9 27.72 -10.95 -45.70
C GLY A 9 28.48 -10.78 -44.36
N GLY A 10 29.69 -10.20 -44.36
CA GLY A 10 30.59 -10.23 -43.22
C GLY A 10 30.65 -8.99 -42.32
N SER A 11 30.28 -7.80 -42.81
CA SER A 11 30.55 -6.56 -42.10
C SER A 11 29.49 -6.12 -41.07
N TRP A 12 28.26 -6.58 -41.19
CA TRP A 12 27.15 -6.16 -40.31
C TRP A 12 27.15 -6.84 -38.94
N ARG A 13 27.63 -8.05 -38.81
CA ARG A 13 27.71 -8.76 -37.54
C ARG A 13 28.80 -8.21 -36.62
N PHE A 14 29.93 -7.71 -37.14
CA PHE A 14 31.00 -7.13 -36.37
C PHE A 14 30.67 -5.73 -35.86
N ALA A 15 29.92 -4.91 -36.61
CA ALA A 15 29.53 -3.58 -36.23
C ALA A 15 28.48 -3.57 -35.10
N VAL A 16 27.54 -4.53 -35.09
CA VAL A 16 26.54 -4.67 -34.02
C VAL A 16 27.18 -5.15 -32.72
N GLY A 17 28.13 -6.11 -32.81
CA GLY A 17 28.87 -6.58 -31.63
C GLY A 17 29.79 -5.55 -31.00
N ALA A 18 30.44 -4.69 -31.79
CA ALA A 18 31.32 -3.62 -31.34
C ALA A 18 30.51 -2.48 -30.66
N ARG A 19 29.35 -2.09 -31.23
CA ARG A 19 28.46 -1.09 -30.62
C ARG A 19 27.83 -1.59 -29.32
N ALA A 20 27.49 -2.88 -29.20
CA ALA A 20 26.99 -3.48 -27.96
C ALA A 20 28.08 -3.54 -26.89
N ARG A 21 29.33 -3.87 -27.24
CA ARG A 21 30.50 -3.86 -26.33
C ARG A 21 30.90 -2.45 -25.90
N GLN A 22 30.89 -1.46 -26.80
CA GLN A 22 31.14 -0.05 -26.45
C GLN A 22 30.04 0.53 -25.55
N ARG A 23 28.75 0.19 -25.79
CA ARG A 23 27.67 0.56 -24.87
C ARG A 23 27.80 -0.14 -23.50
N GLY A 24 28.19 -1.40 -23.47
CA GLY A 24 28.46 -2.14 -22.22
C GLY A 24 29.64 -1.56 -21.44
N ALA A 25 30.72 -1.15 -22.12
CA ALA A 25 31.87 -0.49 -21.49
C ALA A 25 31.53 0.94 -21.01
N ALA A 26 30.80 1.74 -21.79
CA ALA A 26 30.33 3.06 -21.39
C ALA A 26 29.33 3.01 -20.21
N MET A 27 28.51 1.94 -20.11
CA MET A 27 27.65 1.72 -18.94
C MET A 27 28.40 1.21 -17.70
N ALA A 28 29.59 0.63 -17.87
CA ALA A 28 30.44 0.21 -16.75
C ALA A 28 31.24 1.39 -16.14
N GLU A 29 31.47 2.47 -16.91
CA GLU A 29 32.06 3.72 -16.42
C GLU A 29 30.98 4.72 -15.87
N ALA A 30 29.78 4.71 -16.40
CA ALA A 30 28.63 5.43 -15.81
C ALA A 30 28.01 4.52 -14.74
N GLY A 31 28.04 4.96 -13.48
CA GLY A 31 27.45 4.23 -12.35
C GLY A 31 26.04 3.69 -12.63
N LYS A 32 25.51 2.84 -11.75
CA LYS A 32 24.15 2.30 -11.91
C LYS A 32 23.13 3.45 -12.08
N PRO A 33 22.12 3.33 -12.97
CA PRO A 33 21.05 4.30 -13.07
C PRO A 33 20.35 4.52 -11.74
N ARG A 34 20.04 5.77 -11.42
CA ARG A 34 19.39 6.14 -10.16
C ARG A 34 17.88 6.00 -10.25
N VAL A 35 17.31 5.22 -9.34
CA VAL A 35 15.87 5.03 -9.19
C VAL A 35 15.43 5.65 -7.86
N VAL A 36 14.67 6.74 -7.94
CA VAL A 36 14.06 7.37 -6.75
C VAL A 36 12.65 6.80 -6.57
N VAL A 37 12.37 6.27 -5.37
CA VAL A 37 11.07 5.74 -4.97
C VAL A 37 10.49 6.66 -3.89
N VAL A 38 9.36 7.31 -4.17
CA VAL A 38 8.66 8.20 -3.24
C VAL A 38 7.52 7.44 -2.58
N GLY A 39 7.67 7.15 -1.29
CA GLY A 39 6.75 6.35 -0.48
C GLY A 39 7.27 4.96 -0.17
N GLY A 40 7.55 4.70 1.12
CA GLY A 40 8.06 3.42 1.67
C GLY A 40 6.96 2.49 2.19
N GLY A 41 5.73 2.61 1.66
CA GLY A 41 4.64 1.66 1.93
C GLY A 41 4.87 0.30 1.25
N ILE A 42 3.86 -0.58 1.32
CA ILE A 42 3.90 -1.97 0.84
C ILE A 42 4.44 -2.10 -0.60
N GLY A 43 4.01 -1.23 -1.52
CA GLY A 43 4.47 -1.26 -2.92
C GLY A 43 5.87 -0.69 -3.08
N GLY A 44 6.12 0.52 -2.54
CA GLY A 44 7.39 1.22 -2.71
C GLY A 44 8.55 0.50 -2.03
N ALA A 45 8.36 -0.02 -0.81
CA ALA A 45 9.36 -0.81 -0.10
C ALA A 45 9.75 -2.07 -0.89
N LEU A 46 8.76 -2.80 -1.43
CA LEU A 46 9.03 -3.99 -2.24
C LEU A 46 9.76 -3.64 -3.54
N LEU A 47 9.39 -2.53 -4.20
CA LEU A 47 10.07 -2.07 -5.40
C LEU A 47 11.52 -1.70 -5.09
N ALA A 48 11.75 -0.88 -4.06
CA ALA A 48 13.09 -0.47 -3.65
C ALA A 48 13.97 -1.70 -3.39
N LYS A 49 13.48 -2.66 -2.57
CA LYS A 49 14.19 -3.91 -2.28
C LYS A 49 14.50 -4.73 -3.54
N THR A 50 13.54 -4.80 -4.48
CA THR A 50 13.70 -5.59 -5.71
C THR A 50 14.70 -4.96 -6.68
N MET A 51 14.90 -3.63 -6.59
CA MET A 51 15.77 -2.89 -7.50
C MET A 51 17.20 -2.70 -6.98
N GLU A 52 17.48 -2.89 -5.69
CA GLU A 52 18.84 -2.75 -5.11
C GLU A 52 19.96 -3.42 -5.91
N PRO A 53 19.79 -4.64 -6.46
CA PRO A 53 20.86 -5.28 -7.23
C PRO A 53 21.15 -4.58 -8.57
N ASP A 54 20.15 -3.94 -9.18
CA ASP A 54 20.19 -3.46 -10.57
C ASP A 54 20.36 -1.93 -10.70
N ALA A 55 20.11 -1.15 -9.62
CA ALA A 55 20.08 0.31 -9.66
C ALA A 55 20.73 0.96 -8.42
N ASP A 56 21.07 2.24 -8.51
CA ASP A 56 21.31 3.13 -7.37
C ASP A 56 19.92 3.57 -6.84
N VAL A 57 19.46 2.93 -5.77
CA VAL A 57 18.11 3.13 -5.25
C VAL A 57 18.11 4.18 -4.16
N VAL A 58 17.20 5.15 -4.26
CA VAL A 58 16.89 6.10 -3.17
C VAL A 58 15.45 5.89 -2.76
N LEU A 59 15.21 5.53 -1.50
CA LEU A 59 13.87 5.49 -0.90
C LEU A 59 13.63 6.77 -0.13
N LEU A 60 12.63 7.55 -0.54
CA LEU A 60 12.15 8.76 0.15
C LEU A 60 10.82 8.46 0.83
N ASP A 61 10.79 8.46 2.15
CA ASP A 61 9.56 8.29 2.96
C ASP A 61 9.65 9.14 4.23
N PRO A 62 8.60 9.82 4.66
CA PRO A 62 8.62 10.56 5.94
C PRO A 62 8.76 9.65 7.16
N LYS A 63 8.49 8.35 7.02
CA LYS A 63 8.66 7.35 8.08
C LYS A 63 9.98 6.60 7.90
N ASP A 64 10.61 6.21 9.00
CA ASP A 64 11.80 5.37 9.02
C ASP A 64 11.50 3.86 8.91
N TYR A 65 10.22 3.48 8.70
CA TYR A 65 9.75 2.10 8.73
C TYR A 65 8.69 1.80 7.66
N LEU A 66 8.66 0.54 7.25
CA LEU A 66 7.54 -0.09 6.55
C LEU A 66 6.53 -0.61 7.58
N GLU A 67 5.26 -0.21 7.45
CA GLU A 67 4.16 -0.81 8.19
C GLU A 67 3.47 -1.88 7.34
N VAL A 68 3.36 -3.09 7.90
CA VAL A 68 2.55 -4.15 7.32
C VAL A 68 1.08 -3.85 7.64
N THR A 69 0.41 -3.11 6.77
CA THR A 69 -0.91 -2.52 6.99
C THR A 69 -2.00 -3.54 7.33
N TRP A 70 -1.87 -4.79 6.91
CA TRP A 70 -2.82 -5.86 7.27
C TRP A 70 -2.75 -6.23 8.75
N ALA A 71 -1.65 -5.87 9.44
CA ALA A 71 -1.41 -6.17 10.84
C ALA A 71 -1.83 -5.03 11.77
N GLU A 72 -2.17 -3.84 11.24
CA GLU A 72 -2.48 -2.62 12.01
C GLU A 72 -3.51 -2.90 13.11
N LEU A 73 -4.61 -3.53 12.78
CA LEU A 73 -5.73 -3.71 13.69
C LEU A 73 -5.45 -4.78 14.77
N ARG A 74 -4.69 -5.82 14.43
CA ARG A 74 -4.16 -6.75 15.42
C ARG A 74 -3.18 -6.06 16.36
N SER A 75 -2.32 -5.20 15.84
CA SER A 75 -1.36 -4.43 16.63
C SER A 75 -2.04 -3.45 17.60
N THR A 76 -3.26 -2.98 17.26
CA THR A 76 -4.08 -2.16 18.13
C THR A 76 -4.59 -2.94 19.35
N VAL A 77 -4.98 -4.19 19.20
CA VAL A 77 -5.47 -5.05 20.30
C VAL A 77 -4.35 -5.83 20.99
N GLU A 78 -3.23 -6.04 20.31
CA GLU A 78 -2.04 -6.74 20.79
C GLU A 78 -0.77 -5.98 20.35
N PRO A 79 -0.31 -4.96 21.10
CA PRO A 79 0.84 -4.13 20.72
C PRO A 79 2.14 -4.91 20.48
N SER A 80 2.34 -6.05 21.15
CA SER A 80 3.50 -6.92 20.89
C SER A 80 3.56 -7.44 19.46
N PHE A 81 2.43 -7.55 18.77
CA PHE A 81 2.38 -7.93 17.36
C PHE A 81 2.97 -6.86 16.45
N ALA A 82 2.92 -5.59 16.85
CA ALA A 82 3.49 -4.46 16.13
C ALA A 82 5.01 -4.58 15.96
N GLU A 83 5.71 -5.19 16.91
CA GLU A 83 7.18 -5.36 16.86
C GLU A 83 7.63 -6.07 15.57
N ARG A 84 6.82 -7.02 15.07
CA ARG A 84 7.11 -7.77 13.85
C ARG A 84 6.57 -7.10 12.60
N SER A 85 5.50 -6.32 12.74
CA SER A 85 4.78 -5.70 11.61
C SER A 85 5.31 -4.32 11.21
N LEU A 86 6.05 -3.65 12.11
CA LEU A 86 6.78 -2.42 11.84
C LEU A 86 8.26 -2.75 11.59
N ILE A 87 8.72 -2.62 10.36
CA ILE A 87 10.05 -3.04 9.92
C ILE A 87 10.85 -1.80 9.52
N TYR A 88 11.96 -1.50 10.18
CA TYR A 88 12.81 -0.38 9.76
C TYR A 88 13.24 -0.54 8.30
N HIS A 89 13.25 0.54 7.54
CA HIS A 89 13.75 0.52 6.15
C HIS A 89 15.20 0.05 6.09
N ARG A 90 16.03 0.44 7.06
CA ARG A 90 17.45 0.03 7.17
C ARG A 90 17.66 -1.45 7.43
N ASP A 91 16.65 -2.18 7.94
CA ASP A 91 16.79 -3.61 8.25
C ASP A 91 16.75 -4.48 6.99
N TYR A 92 16.10 -4.00 5.92
CA TYR A 92 15.95 -4.76 4.69
C TYR A 92 16.60 -4.10 3.47
N LEU A 93 16.81 -2.79 3.46
CA LEU A 93 17.56 -2.10 2.42
C LEU A 93 19.03 -2.00 2.84
N THR A 94 19.89 -2.71 2.10
CA THR A 94 21.32 -2.86 2.46
C THR A 94 22.24 -1.95 1.66
N THR A 95 21.82 -1.56 0.44
CA THR A 95 22.61 -0.71 -0.48
C THR A 95 21.86 0.53 -0.91
N ALA A 96 20.55 0.61 -0.69
CA ALA A 96 19.75 1.77 -1.02
C ALA A 96 20.03 2.95 -0.06
N THR A 97 20.00 4.17 -0.58
CA THR A 97 19.96 5.38 0.24
C THR A 97 18.55 5.59 0.78
N ILE A 98 18.42 5.75 2.09
CA ILE A 98 17.15 6.04 2.76
C ILE A 98 17.13 7.51 3.13
N VAL A 99 16.13 8.23 2.66
CA VAL A 99 15.89 9.66 2.97
C VAL A 99 14.59 9.77 3.75
N THR A 100 14.70 10.04 5.05
CA THR A 100 13.54 10.19 5.95
C THR A 100 13.03 11.64 5.88
N SER A 101 12.26 11.94 4.84
CA SER A 101 11.68 13.26 4.58
C SER A 101 10.45 13.14 3.68
N SER A 102 9.66 14.19 3.57
CA SER A 102 8.52 14.27 2.65
C SER A 102 8.97 14.83 1.29
N ALA A 103 8.44 14.27 0.19
CA ALA A 103 8.52 14.92 -1.11
C ALA A 103 7.61 16.15 -1.13
N VAL A 104 8.09 17.26 -1.63
CA VAL A 104 7.34 18.52 -1.76
C VAL A 104 7.22 19.00 -3.20
N ASN A 105 8.13 18.59 -4.08
CA ASN A 105 8.05 18.92 -5.51
C ASN A 105 8.75 17.88 -6.36
N ILE A 106 8.33 17.77 -7.62
CA ILE A 106 8.97 16.97 -8.67
C ILE A 106 9.27 17.90 -9.84
N THR A 107 10.50 17.89 -10.30
CA THR A 107 10.96 18.53 -11.55
C THR A 107 11.27 17.45 -12.59
N GLU A 108 11.67 17.83 -13.80
CA GLU A 108 12.06 16.86 -14.85
C GLU A 108 13.27 15.99 -14.46
N HIS A 109 14.08 16.43 -13.49
CA HIS A 109 15.36 15.80 -13.16
C HIS A 109 15.55 15.44 -11.69
N ALA A 110 14.68 15.93 -10.79
CA ALA A 110 14.84 15.72 -9.36
C ALA A 110 13.53 15.76 -8.58
N VAL A 111 13.53 15.08 -7.43
CA VAL A 111 12.52 15.24 -6.38
C VAL A 111 13.09 16.15 -5.31
N LEU A 112 12.32 17.19 -4.93
CA LEU A 112 12.67 18.10 -3.84
C LEU A 112 12.01 17.62 -2.55
N THR A 113 12.75 17.64 -1.45
CA THR A 113 12.31 17.21 -0.14
C THR A 113 12.00 18.37 0.79
N ALA A 114 11.21 18.15 1.83
CA ALA A 114 10.81 19.17 2.79
C ALA A 114 12.00 19.72 3.60
N ASP A 115 13.08 18.96 3.76
CA ASP A 115 14.33 19.36 4.39
C ASP A 115 15.34 20.01 3.42
N GLY A 116 14.91 20.31 2.18
CA GLY A 116 15.67 21.08 1.21
C GLY A 116 16.64 20.29 0.36
N GLN A 117 16.62 18.96 0.40
CA GLN A 117 17.46 18.14 -0.48
C GLN A 117 16.88 18.09 -1.91
N SER A 118 17.76 17.90 -2.89
CA SER A 118 17.41 17.66 -4.30
C SER A 118 17.91 16.27 -4.70
N LEU A 119 16.98 15.34 -4.93
CA LEU A 119 17.26 13.95 -5.28
C LEU A 119 17.14 13.77 -6.78
N ALA A 120 18.26 13.83 -7.49
CA ALA A 120 18.29 13.58 -8.93
C ALA A 120 17.90 12.12 -9.25
N TYR A 121 17.22 11.90 -10.38
CA TYR A 121 16.79 10.57 -10.82
C TYR A 121 16.94 10.36 -12.32
N ASP A 122 17.26 9.13 -12.71
CA ASP A 122 17.05 8.63 -14.07
C ASP A 122 15.63 8.09 -14.23
N TYR A 123 15.12 7.43 -13.18
CA TYR A 123 13.76 6.94 -13.08
C TYR A 123 13.13 7.31 -11.74
N LEU A 124 11.86 7.71 -11.79
CA LEU A 124 11.07 8.04 -10.62
C LEU A 124 9.88 7.09 -10.47
N VAL A 125 9.61 6.65 -9.24
CA VAL A 125 8.40 5.87 -8.93
C VAL A 125 7.64 6.53 -7.81
N VAL A 126 6.39 6.96 -8.07
CA VAL A 126 5.48 7.53 -7.07
C VAL A 126 4.63 6.42 -6.46
N ALA A 127 4.81 6.16 -5.17
CA ALA A 127 4.19 5.08 -4.41
C ALA A 127 3.53 5.57 -3.10
N THR A 128 3.07 6.81 -3.06
CA THR A 128 2.64 7.53 -1.86
C THR A 128 1.31 7.05 -1.26
N GLY A 129 0.48 6.34 -2.04
CA GLY A 129 -0.77 5.74 -1.56
C GLY A 129 -1.74 6.73 -0.92
N HIS A 130 -2.18 6.42 0.30
CA HIS A 130 -3.05 7.25 1.13
C HIS A 130 -2.27 7.99 2.22
N VAL A 131 -2.82 9.10 2.71
CA VAL A 131 -2.23 9.85 3.82
C VAL A 131 -2.22 8.97 5.08
N PHE A 132 -1.05 8.85 5.69
CA PHE A 132 -0.92 8.26 7.02
C PHE A 132 -0.99 9.39 8.06
N ALA A 133 -1.90 9.27 9.01
CA ALA A 133 -2.02 10.21 10.13
C ALA A 133 -1.07 9.88 11.29
N SER A 134 -0.21 8.87 11.13
CA SER A 134 0.64 8.34 12.19
C SER A 134 2.04 8.93 12.19
N ALA A 135 2.71 8.73 13.31
CA ALA A 135 4.04 9.19 13.65
C ALA A 135 5.11 8.87 12.58
N GLY A 136 6.08 9.77 12.45
CA GLY A 136 7.21 9.63 11.53
C GLY A 136 8.19 8.53 11.92
N SER A 137 8.27 8.12 13.19
CA SER A 137 9.17 7.08 13.66
C SER A 137 8.46 5.80 14.08
N ARG A 138 9.14 4.66 13.92
CA ARG A 138 8.67 3.35 14.38
C ARG A 138 8.38 3.35 15.89
N THR A 139 9.21 4.01 16.68
CA THR A 139 9.04 4.08 18.14
C THR A 139 7.77 4.81 18.53
N GLU A 140 7.49 5.95 17.88
CA GLU A 140 6.24 6.70 18.10
C GLU A 140 5.03 5.86 17.69
N ARG A 141 5.10 5.14 16.58
CA ARG A 141 4.02 4.25 16.11
C ARG A 141 3.74 3.10 17.09
N LEU A 142 4.77 2.50 17.67
CA LEU A 142 4.62 1.51 18.75
C LEU A 142 3.90 2.12 19.96
N THR A 143 4.26 3.33 20.35
CA THR A 143 3.61 4.06 21.45
C THR A 143 2.14 4.35 21.13
N GLU A 144 1.80 4.69 19.86
CA GLU A 144 0.41 4.85 19.43
C GLU A 144 -0.39 3.55 19.61
N PHE A 145 0.14 2.40 19.19
CA PHE A 145 -0.53 1.11 19.41
C PHE A 145 -0.71 0.78 20.89
N GLN A 146 0.28 1.08 21.74
CA GLN A 146 0.15 0.90 23.17
C GLN A 146 -0.97 1.78 23.75
N ARG A 147 -1.01 3.07 23.39
CA ARG A 147 -2.06 4.00 23.81
C ARG A 147 -3.45 3.56 23.37
N ASP A 148 -3.60 3.14 22.11
CA ASP A 148 -4.88 2.67 21.59
C ASP A 148 -5.33 1.38 22.27
N ASN A 149 -4.39 0.48 22.60
CA ASN A 149 -4.68 -0.72 23.38
C ASN A 149 -5.12 -0.40 24.82
N GLU A 150 -4.43 0.53 25.51
CA GLU A 150 -4.84 1.01 26.84
C GLU A 150 -6.24 1.62 26.80
N LYS A 151 -6.55 2.40 25.75
CA LYS A 151 -7.87 2.98 25.53
C LYS A 151 -8.94 1.88 25.40
N ILE A 152 -8.66 0.79 24.67
CA ILE A 152 -9.56 -0.37 24.61
C ILE A 152 -9.67 -1.05 25.97
N LYS A 153 -8.57 -1.35 26.63
CA LYS A 153 -8.54 -2.09 27.91
C LYS A 153 -9.30 -1.37 29.01
N SER A 154 -9.15 -0.06 29.12
CA SER A 154 -9.80 0.76 30.16
C SER A 154 -11.29 1.04 29.90
N SER A 155 -11.81 0.70 28.72
CA SER A 155 -13.19 0.95 28.30
C SER A 155 -14.06 -0.30 28.52
N GLU A 156 -15.33 -0.12 28.92
CA GLU A 156 -16.35 -1.19 28.88
C GLU A 156 -17.07 -1.25 27.54
N SER A 157 -17.14 -0.10 26.86
CA SER A 157 -17.83 0.06 25.59
C SER A 157 -17.00 0.79 24.55
N VAL A 158 -17.02 0.29 23.30
CA VAL A 158 -16.22 0.80 22.17
C VAL A 158 -17.12 1.09 20.99
N LEU A 159 -17.02 2.32 20.45
CA LEU A 159 -17.69 2.74 19.23
C LEU A 159 -16.70 2.67 18.05
N ILE A 160 -17.09 1.98 16.97
CA ILE A 160 -16.35 1.93 15.72
C ILE A 160 -17.14 2.68 14.64
N ILE A 161 -16.52 3.68 14.02
CA ILE A 161 -17.15 4.54 13.02
C ILE A 161 -16.62 4.17 11.63
N GLY A 162 -17.42 3.41 10.87
CA GLY A 162 -17.10 2.96 9.52
C GLY A 162 -17.15 1.44 9.36
N GLY A 163 -17.95 0.94 8.41
CA GLY A 163 -18.17 -0.49 8.12
C GLY A 163 -17.37 -1.00 6.91
N GLY A 164 -16.26 -0.34 6.59
CA GLY A 164 -15.25 -0.82 5.64
C GLY A 164 -14.35 -1.91 6.25
N PRO A 165 -13.30 -2.36 5.51
CA PRO A 165 -12.39 -3.41 6.00
C PRO A 165 -11.80 -3.11 7.37
N THR A 166 -11.30 -1.88 7.56
CA THR A 166 -10.68 -1.44 8.82
C THR A 166 -11.63 -1.56 10.01
N GLY A 167 -12.86 -1.03 9.89
CA GLY A 167 -13.82 -1.08 11.01
C GLY A 167 -14.32 -2.49 11.29
N VAL A 168 -14.57 -3.29 10.26
CA VAL A 168 -14.99 -4.69 10.41
C VAL A 168 -13.89 -5.52 11.08
N GLU A 169 -12.65 -5.40 10.63
CA GLU A 169 -11.53 -6.14 11.21
C GLU A 169 -11.23 -5.70 12.64
N LEU A 170 -11.29 -4.40 12.94
CA LEU A 170 -11.10 -3.91 14.32
C LEU A 170 -12.22 -4.40 15.25
N ALA A 171 -13.49 -4.32 14.81
CA ALA A 171 -14.60 -4.85 15.57
C ALA A 171 -14.44 -6.34 15.86
N ALA A 172 -13.97 -7.10 14.87
CA ALA A 172 -13.73 -8.52 15.00
C ALA A 172 -12.57 -8.84 15.96
N GLU A 173 -11.48 -8.09 15.90
CA GLU A 173 -10.35 -8.27 16.83
C GLU A 173 -10.76 -7.94 18.28
N ILE A 174 -11.47 -6.83 18.50
CA ILE A 174 -11.93 -6.45 19.85
C ILE A 174 -12.94 -7.47 20.39
N ALA A 175 -13.93 -7.87 19.59
CA ALA A 175 -14.96 -8.80 20.03
C ALA A 175 -14.43 -10.22 20.34
N VAL A 176 -13.27 -10.59 19.80
CA VAL A 176 -12.64 -11.89 20.08
C VAL A 176 -11.69 -11.80 21.27
N ASP A 177 -10.90 -10.75 21.37
CA ASP A 177 -9.89 -10.60 22.42
C ASP A 177 -10.47 -10.05 23.74
N TYR A 178 -11.57 -9.31 23.65
CA TYR A 178 -12.27 -8.69 24.79
C TYR A 178 -13.79 -8.98 24.72
N PRO A 179 -14.22 -10.25 24.86
CA PRO A 179 -15.61 -10.65 24.62
C PRO A 179 -16.62 -10.08 25.65
N GLU A 180 -16.14 -9.51 26.73
CA GLU A 180 -16.93 -8.82 27.74
C GLU A 180 -17.32 -7.39 27.35
N LYS A 181 -16.62 -6.79 26.39
CA LYS A 181 -16.85 -5.39 25.98
C LYS A 181 -18.04 -5.27 25.04
N LYS A 182 -18.79 -4.18 25.21
CA LYS A 182 -19.85 -3.81 24.27
C LYS A 182 -19.22 -3.11 23.05
N VAL A 183 -19.32 -3.72 21.87
CA VAL A 183 -18.81 -3.13 20.63
C VAL A 183 -19.98 -2.70 19.76
N THR A 184 -20.02 -1.40 19.39
CA THR A 184 -21.00 -0.85 18.45
C THR A 184 -20.29 -0.34 17.21
N LEU A 185 -20.74 -0.78 16.02
CA LEU A 185 -20.21 -0.36 14.72
C LEU A 185 -21.27 0.47 13.98
N VAL A 186 -20.97 1.73 13.70
CA VAL A 186 -21.85 2.62 12.92
C VAL A 186 -21.37 2.72 11.48
N HIS A 187 -22.27 2.53 10.53
CA HIS A 187 -21.97 2.62 9.10
C HIS A 187 -23.03 3.41 8.33
N ARG A 188 -22.58 4.38 7.52
CA ARG A 188 -23.45 5.21 6.69
C ARG A 188 -24.14 4.46 5.54
N GLY A 189 -23.54 3.37 5.08
CA GLY A 189 -24.08 2.52 4.02
C GLY A 189 -25.14 1.56 4.54
N SER A 190 -25.83 0.89 3.61
CA SER A 190 -26.87 -0.12 3.91
C SER A 190 -26.32 -1.52 4.18
N ARG A 191 -25.00 -1.73 4.00
CA ARG A 191 -24.32 -3.02 4.23
C ARG A 191 -22.85 -2.83 4.52
N LEU A 192 -22.23 -3.76 5.23
CA LEU A 192 -20.79 -3.78 5.47
C LEU A 192 -20.03 -4.12 4.18
N LEU A 193 -18.77 -3.64 4.09
CA LEU A 193 -17.86 -4.04 3.01
C LEU A 193 -18.51 -3.88 1.63
N ASP A 194 -19.03 -2.72 1.32
CA ASP A 194 -19.83 -2.42 0.12
C ASP A 194 -19.13 -2.71 -1.22
N PHE A 195 -17.81 -2.88 -1.20
CA PHE A 195 -16.96 -3.25 -2.36
C PHE A 195 -16.96 -4.76 -2.67
N ILE A 196 -17.50 -5.63 -1.78
CA ILE A 196 -17.66 -7.07 -2.02
C ILE A 196 -19.12 -7.41 -2.36
N ASP A 197 -19.40 -8.64 -2.77
CA ASP A 197 -20.78 -9.05 -3.07
C ASP A 197 -21.69 -9.05 -1.83
N GLN A 198 -23.01 -8.99 -2.06
CA GLN A 198 -24.00 -8.91 -0.99
C GLN A 198 -23.99 -10.15 -0.10
N LYS A 199 -23.73 -11.34 -0.65
CA LYS A 199 -23.69 -12.59 0.10
C LYS A 199 -22.50 -12.63 1.05
N ALA A 200 -21.34 -12.13 0.61
CA ALA A 200 -20.16 -12.00 1.44
C ALA A 200 -20.37 -10.97 2.56
N SER A 201 -20.95 -9.81 2.23
CA SER A 201 -21.32 -8.79 3.19
C SER A 201 -22.26 -9.31 4.28
N LYS A 202 -23.32 -10.08 3.88
CA LYS A 202 -24.23 -10.69 4.84
C LYS A 202 -23.54 -11.68 5.77
N LYS A 203 -22.68 -12.56 5.25
CA LYS A 203 -21.92 -13.51 6.07
C LYS A 203 -21.00 -12.78 7.08
N CYS A 204 -20.44 -11.64 6.70
CA CYS A 204 -19.66 -10.80 7.61
C CYS A 204 -20.53 -10.26 8.76
N LEU A 205 -21.71 -9.72 8.43
CA LEU A 205 -22.67 -9.24 9.42
C LEU A 205 -23.13 -10.36 10.38
N ASP A 206 -23.50 -11.52 9.83
CA ASP A 206 -23.93 -12.67 10.62
C ASP A 206 -22.84 -13.11 11.62
N TRP A 207 -21.55 -13.07 11.18
CA TRP A 207 -20.43 -13.38 12.06
C TRP A 207 -20.26 -12.34 13.17
N LEU A 208 -20.23 -11.04 12.85
CA LEU A 208 -20.11 -9.96 13.85
C LEU A 208 -21.25 -10.02 14.87
N THR A 209 -22.48 -10.21 14.41
CA THR A 209 -23.66 -10.35 15.29
C THR A 209 -23.54 -11.57 16.20
N SER A 210 -22.99 -12.70 15.71
CA SER A 210 -22.71 -13.88 16.53
C SER A 210 -21.70 -13.62 17.64
N LYS A 211 -20.86 -12.58 17.49
CA LYS A 211 -19.89 -12.08 18.49
C LYS A 211 -20.45 -10.92 19.32
N LYS A 212 -21.76 -10.66 19.25
CA LYS A 212 -22.46 -9.61 19.97
C LYS A 212 -22.02 -8.19 19.62
N VAL A 213 -21.54 -7.97 18.40
CA VAL A 213 -21.27 -6.63 17.86
C VAL A 213 -22.59 -6.04 17.38
N ASP A 214 -22.96 -4.88 17.92
CA ASP A 214 -24.12 -4.10 17.47
C ASP A 214 -23.73 -3.35 16.20
N VAL A 215 -24.49 -3.52 15.10
CA VAL A 215 -24.21 -2.87 13.82
C VAL A 215 -25.38 -1.94 13.44
N LEU A 216 -25.10 -0.65 13.35
CA LEU A 216 -26.05 0.38 12.97
C LEU A 216 -25.78 0.86 11.54
N PHE A 217 -26.74 0.60 10.65
CA PHE A 217 -26.67 0.99 9.24
C PHE A 217 -27.38 2.31 8.96
N GLN A 218 -27.02 2.92 7.81
CA GLN A 218 -27.60 4.15 7.30
C GLN A 218 -27.50 5.32 8.29
N GLN A 219 -26.50 5.26 9.16
CA GLN A 219 -26.22 6.27 10.18
C GLN A 219 -24.76 6.71 10.11
N SER A 220 -24.50 7.94 10.47
CA SER A 220 -23.18 8.50 10.60
C SER A 220 -23.05 9.31 11.88
N VAL A 221 -21.83 9.47 12.38
CA VAL A 221 -21.48 10.34 13.50
C VAL A 221 -20.72 11.54 12.92
N ASP A 222 -21.01 12.74 13.45
CA ASP A 222 -20.27 13.94 13.05
C ASP A 222 -18.83 13.89 13.59
N LEU A 223 -17.88 13.75 12.68
CA LEU A 223 -16.46 13.63 13.03
C LEU A 223 -15.85 14.90 13.62
N LYS A 224 -16.48 16.06 13.40
CA LYS A 224 -16.00 17.35 13.94
C LYS A 224 -16.32 17.51 15.41
N SER A 225 -17.32 16.79 15.91
CA SER A 225 -17.72 16.81 17.32
C SER A 225 -16.96 15.78 18.18
N LEU A 226 -16.11 14.94 17.57
CA LEU A 226 -15.38 13.90 18.29
C LEU A 226 -14.26 14.50 19.14
N SER A 227 -14.17 14.03 20.39
CA SER A 227 -13.04 14.24 21.29
C SER A 227 -12.74 12.97 22.08
N ASP A 228 -11.53 12.82 22.60
CA ASP A 228 -11.15 11.64 23.41
C ASP A 228 -11.91 11.56 24.76
N THR A 229 -12.56 12.64 25.18
CA THR A 229 -13.38 12.70 26.41
C THR A 229 -14.87 12.53 26.15
N GLU A 230 -15.28 12.48 24.85
CA GLU A 230 -16.70 12.33 24.49
C GLU A 230 -17.18 10.91 24.76
N LYS A 231 -18.33 10.78 25.40
CA LYS A 231 -18.99 9.51 25.68
C LYS A 231 -20.38 9.37 25.03
N PHE A 232 -20.92 10.45 24.49
CA PHE A 232 -22.26 10.51 23.90
C PHE A 232 -22.20 10.94 22.44
N TYR A 233 -22.38 10.00 21.54
CA TYR A 233 -22.23 10.20 20.11
C TYR A 233 -23.60 10.29 19.44
N LYS A 234 -23.97 11.46 18.94
CA LYS A 234 -25.22 11.64 18.18
C LYS A 234 -25.05 11.12 16.76
N THR A 235 -25.99 10.31 16.33
CA THR A 235 -26.04 9.83 14.96
C THR A 235 -26.89 10.73 14.07
N SER A 236 -26.73 10.62 12.74
CA SER A 236 -27.57 11.33 11.76
C SER A 236 -29.05 10.93 11.80
N ALA A 237 -29.40 9.80 12.42
CA ALA A 237 -30.79 9.37 12.68
C ALA A 237 -31.38 9.96 13.96
N GLY A 238 -30.62 10.74 14.72
CA GLY A 238 -31.05 11.33 16.00
C GLY A 238 -30.87 10.41 17.21
N GLU A 239 -30.33 9.22 17.03
CA GLU A 239 -29.99 8.32 18.14
C GLU A 239 -28.76 8.81 18.88
N THR A 240 -28.66 8.48 20.17
CA THR A 240 -27.46 8.73 20.99
C THR A 240 -26.82 7.40 21.37
N ILE A 241 -25.57 7.21 20.96
CA ILE A 241 -24.76 6.05 21.33
C ILE A 241 -23.89 6.45 22.52
N THR A 242 -23.88 5.64 23.56
CA THR A 242 -22.95 5.80 24.69
C THR A 242 -21.81 4.81 24.51
N ALA A 243 -20.57 5.31 24.50
CA ALA A 243 -19.36 4.49 24.47
C ALA A 243 -18.23 5.20 25.22
N ASP A 244 -17.35 4.43 25.87
CA ASP A 244 -16.22 4.97 26.64
C ASP A 244 -15.08 5.43 25.75
N CYS A 245 -14.95 4.82 24.58
CA CYS A 245 -13.98 5.25 23.57
C CYS A 245 -14.50 5.01 22.14
N HIS A 246 -13.85 5.65 21.18
CA HIS A 246 -14.18 5.47 19.77
C HIS A 246 -12.95 5.28 18.90
N PHE A 247 -13.15 4.64 17.72
CA PHE A 247 -12.16 4.52 16.65
C PHE A 247 -12.79 4.92 15.32
N VAL A 248 -12.09 5.83 14.61
CA VAL A 248 -12.53 6.31 13.29
C VAL A 248 -11.91 5.44 12.20
N CYS A 249 -12.74 4.61 11.58
CA CYS A 249 -12.35 3.62 10.57
C CYS A 249 -12.91 3.96 9.19
N ILE A 250 -12.85 5.22 8.80
CA ILE A 250 -13.26 5.70 7.47
C ILE A 250 -12.06 5.75 6.53
N GLY A 251 -12.34 5.80 5.21
CA GLY A 251 -11.27 5.91 4.22
C GLY A 251 -10.44 7.18 4.40
N LYS A 252 -9.14 7.03 4.29
CA LYS A 252 -8.17 8.14 4.33
C LYS A 252 -8.05 8.78 2.93
N PRO A 253 -7.75 10.09 2.81
CA PRO A 253 -7.52 10.72 1.51
C PRO A 253 -6.25 10.20 0.85
N LEU A 254 -6.17 10.32 -0.48
CA LEU A 254 -4.94 10.02 -1.22
C LEU A 254 -3.83 11.00 -0.85
N SER A 255 -2.60 10.50 -0.82
CA SER A 255 -1.41 11.33 -0.60
C SER A 255 -0.93 11.96 -1.91
N SER A 256 -1.79 12.76 -2.53
CA SER A 256 -1.57 13.38 -3.84
C SER A 256 -1.70 14.90 -3.88
N SER A 257 -2.14 15.54 -2.78
CA SER A 257 -2.34 17.00 -2.76
C SER A 257 -1.09 17.79 -3.15
N TRP A 258 0.09 17.35 -2.73
CA TRP A 258 1.38 17.97 -3.05
C TRP A 258 1.75 17.89 -4.55
N LEU A 259 1.13 16.96 -5.31
CA LEU A 259 1.39 16.79 -6.74
C LEU A 259 0.76 17.88 -7.60
N HIS A 260 -0.21 18.65 -7.09
CA HIS A 260 -0.86 19.73 -7.82
C HIS A 260 0.09 20.89 -8.16
N ASP A 261 1.21 21.02 -7.44
CA ASP A 261 2.23 22.05 -7.64
C ASP A 261 3.49 21.50 -8.33
N THR A 262 3.42 20.30 -8.92
CA THR A 262 4.53 19.61 -9.60
C THR A 262 4.29 19.47 -11.09
N ILE A 263 5.31 18.97 -11.81
CA ILE A 263 5.17 18.62 -13.24
C ILE A 263 4.09 17.56 -13.50
N LEU A 264 3.65 16.81 -12.48
CA LEU A 264 2.62 15.77 -12.61
C LEU A 264 1.19 16.30 -12.51
N LYS A 265 0.98 17.61 -12.32
CA LYS A 265 -0.34 18.22 -12.17
C LYS A 265 -1.33 17.80 -13.26
N GLU A 266 -0.93 17.85 -14.51
CA GLU A 266 -1.76 17.51 -15.67
C GLU A 266 -1.96 15.97 -15.84
N SER A 267 -1.21 15.17 -15.06
CA SER A 267 -1.36 13.71 -15.03
C SER A 267 -2.29 13.24 -13.91
N LEU A 268 -2.93 14.15 -13.16
CA LEU A 268 -3.92 13.82 -12.13
C LEU A 268 -5.33 13.78 -12.72
N ASP A 269 -6.12 12.79 -12.29
CA ASP A 269 -7.54 12.75 -12.59
C ASP A 269 -8.34 13.64 -11.61
N THR A 270 -9.66 13.75 -11.82
CA THR A 270 -10.56 14.58 -11.00
C THR A 270 -10.66 14.13 -9.53
N LYS A 271 -10.14 12.94 -9.19
CA LYS A 271 -10.07 12.39 -7.83
C LYS A 271 -8.67 12.49 -7.22
N GLY A 272 -7.74 13.18 -7.90
CA GLY A 272 -6.36 13.32 -7.49
C GLY A 272 -5.52 12.06 -7.67
N ARG A 273 -5.92 11.11 -8.53
CA ARG A 273 -5.16 9.89 -8.83
C ARG A 273 -4.26 10.12 -10.03
N ILE A 274 -3.06 9.55 -9.99
CA ILE A 274 -2.12 9.61 -11.11
C ILE A 274 -2.61 8.72 -12.25
N MET A 275 -2.84 9.30 -13.42
CA MET A 275 -3.19 8.59 -14.63
C MET A 275 -1.99 7.83 -15.18
N VAL A 276 -2.14 6.52 -15.39
CA VAL A 276 -1.05 5.67 -15.85
C VAL A 276 -1.39 4.94 -17.15
N GLU A 277 -0.34 4.59 -17.90
CA GLU A 277 -0.39 3.68 -19.02
C GLU A 277 -0.46 2.21 -18.54
N LYS A 278 -0.68 1.28 -19.46
CA LYS A 278 -0.75 -0.15 -19.12
C LYS A 278 0.55 -0.72 -18.53
N ASP A 279 1.68 -0.12 -18.81
CA ASP A 279 2.99 -0.49 -18.25
C ASP A 279 3.33 0.24 -16.94
N LEU A 280 2.36 0.97 -16.39
CA LEU A 280 2.40 1.77 -15.16
C LEU A 280 3.30 3.01 -15.25
N ARG A 281 3.70 3.45 -16.45
CA ARG A 281 4.28 4.78 -16.63
C ARG A 281 3.18 5.84 -16.46
N VAL A 282 3.54 6.95 -15.84
CA VAL A 282 2.67 8.12 -15.77
C VAL A 282 2.42 8.65 -17.19
N LYS A 283 1.17 8.93 -17.53
CA LYS A 283 0.82 9.46 -18.86
C LYS A 283 1.61 10.73 -19.17
N GLY A 284 2.24 10.75 -20.33
CA GLY A 284 3.09 11.85 -20.78
C GLY A 284 4.57 11.73 -20.40
N TYR A 285 4.97 10.72 -19.61
CA TYR A 285 6.34 10.53 -19.15
C TYR A 285 6.92 9.17 -19.54
N ASN A 286 8.21 9.13 -19.88
CA ASN A 286 8.88 7.88 -20.25
C ASN A 286 9.65 7.23 -19.11
N ASN A 287 9.99 8.00 -18.08
CA ASN A 287 10.85 7.58 -16.95
C ASN A 287 10.18 7.77 -15.57
N ILE A 288 8.92 8.18 -15.53
CA ILE A 288 8.15 8.33 -14.28
C ILE A 288 7.06 7.26 -14.24
N PHE A 289 6.98 6.53 -13.15
CA PHE A 289 6.00 5.47 -12.88
C PHE A 289 5.17 5.81 -11.66
N ALA A 290 3.96 5.23 -11.57
CA ALA A 290 3.17 5.27 -10.35
C ALA A 290 2.61 3.89 -10.01
N ILE A 291 2.57 3.53 -8.70
CA ILE A 291 2.15 2.22 -8.22
C ILE A 291 1.24 2.31 -7.00
N GLY A 292 0.40 1.31 -6.83
CA GLY A 292 -0.48 1.19 -5.67
C GLY A 292 -1.68 2.12 -5.74
N ASP A 293 -2.15 2.54 -4.56
CA ASP A 293 -3.44 3.19 -4.41
C ASP A 293 -3.52 4.57 -5.07
N ILE A 294 -2.36 5.21 -5.27
CA ILE A 294 -2.26 6.53 -5.91
C ILE A 294 -2.66 6.53 -7.39
N THR A 295 -2.69 5.37 -8.06
CA THR A 295 -2.98 5.24 -9.50
C THR A 295 -4.47 5.29 -9.81
N ASP A 296 -4.82 5.67 -11.05
CA ASP A 296 -6.19 5.71 -11.57
C ASP A 296 -6.75 4.34 -11.97
N ILE A 297 -5.96 3.26 -11.86
CA ILE A 297 -6.37 1.90 -12.24
C ILE A 297 -7.69 1.54 -11.56
N PRO A 298 -8.73 1.11 -12.32
CA PRO A 298 -10.06 0.84 -11.80
C PRO A 298 -10.12 -0.52 -11.09
N GLU A 299 -9.51 -0.60 -9.91
CA GLU A 299 -9.49 -1.78 -9.05
C GLU A 299 -9.61 -1.40 -7.58
N ILE A 300 -9.98 -2.36 -6.74
CA ILE A 300 -10.00 -2.18 -5.28
C ILE A 300 -8.58 -1.90 -4.80
N LYS A 301 -8.40 -0.81 -4.03
CA LYS A 301 -7.07 -0.44 -3.53
C LYS A 301 -6.68 -1.35 -2.37
N GLN A 302 -5.66 -2.19 -2.61
CA GLN A 302 -5.21 -3.21 -1.67
C GLN A 302 -3.69 -3.39 -1.76
N GLY A 303 -3.05 -3.65 -0.61
CA GLY A 303 -1.60 -3.79 -0.55
C GLY A 303 -1.04 -4.89 -1.46
N TYR A 304 -1.75 -6.03 -1.65
CA TYR A 304 -1.26 -7.08 -2.55
C TYR A 304 -1.27 -6.66 -4.03
N LEU A 305 -2.17 -5.76 -4.44
CA LEU A 305 -2.18 -5.18 -5.79
C LEU A 305 -1.04 -4.19 -5.93
N ALA A 306 -0.77 -3.38 -4.92
CA ALA A 306 0.42 -2.53 -4.88
C ALA A 306 1.72 -3.35 -5.01
N GLN A 307 1.79 -4.56 -4.43
CA GLN A 307 2.92 -5.48 -4.63
C GLN A 307 3.01 -5.99 -6.08
N LYS A 308 1.88 -6.30 -6.73
CA LYS A 308 1.86 -6.68 -8.15
C LYS A 308 2.36 -5.55 -9.04
N HIS A 309 1.91 -4.31 -8.79
CA HIS A 309 2.40 -3.12 -9.48
C HIS A 309 3.92 -2.96 -9.29
N ALA A 310 4.41 -3.09 -8.07
CA ALA A 310 5.83 -3.00 -7.75
C ALA A 310 6.68 -4.00 -8.53
N LEU A 311 6.27 -5.26 -8.57
CA LEU A 311 7.00 -6.31 -9.29
C LEU A 311 6.96 -6.11 -10.82
N LEU A 312 5.85 -5.62 -11.37
CA LEU A 312 5.74 -5.29 -12.78
C LEU A 312 6.65 -4.11 -13.15
N VAL A 313 6.62 -3.02 -12.34
CA VAL A 313 7.48 -1.85 -12.58
C VAL A 313 8.95 -2.22 -12.40
N ALA A 314 9.31 -3.03 -11.40
CA ALA A 314 10.68 -3.53 -11.25
C ALA A 314 11.16 -4.31 -12.49
N LYS A 315 10.29 -5.19 -13.05
CA LYS A 315 10.59 -5.88 -14.32
C LYS A 315 10.80 -4.91 -15.47
N ASN A 316 9.95 -3.88 -15.60
CA ASN A 316 10.02 -2.89 -16.65
C ASN A 316 11.27 -2.00 -16.51
N LEU A 317 11.59 -1.55 -15.30
CA LEU A 317 12.82 -0.79 -15.02
C LEU A 317 14.07 -1.59 -15.39
N LYS A 318 14.14 -2.89 -15.03
CA LYS A 318 15.26 -3.76 -15.42
C LYS A 318 15.40 -3.90 -16.94
N LEU A 319 14.30 -3.92 -17.68
CA LEU A 319 14.32 -3.92 -19.16
C LEU A 319 14.84 -2.59 -19.70
N LEU A 320 14.36 -1.46 -19.18
CA LEU A 320 14.79 -0.12 -19.61
C LEU A 320 16.26 0.13 -19.30
N ILE A 321 16.72 -0.24 -18.11
CA ILE A 321 18.14 -0.15 -17.69
C ILE A 321 19.05 -0.95 -18.65
N LYS A 322 18.57 -2.09 -19.14
CA LYS A 322 19.28 -2.90 -20.15
C LYS A 322 19.14 -2.37 -21.58
N GLY A 323 18.49 -1.21 -21.78
CA GLY A 323 18.30 -0.59 -23.10
C GLY A 323 17.24 -1.25 -23.97
N SER A 324 16.30 -1.98 -23.38
CA SER A 324 15.15 -2.53 -24.11
C SER A 324 14.21 -1.43 -24.58
N PRO A 325 13.64 -1.54 -25.79
CA PRO A 325 12.67 -0.57 -26.29
C PRO A 325 11.37 -0.62 -25.48
N PRO A 326 10.63 0.50 -25.36
CA PRO A 326 9.34 0.55 -24.64
C PRO A 326 8.30 -0.48 -25.09
N SER A 327 8.34 -0.91 -26.35
CA SER A 327 7.45 -1.95 -26.89
C SER A 327 7.61 -3.34 -26.25
N LYS A 328 8.69 -3.58 -25.50
CA LYS A 328 8.96 -4.83 -24.77
C LYS A 328 8.53 -4.78 -23.30
N LEU A 329 8.03 -3.64 -22.83
CA LEU A 329 7.59 -3.51 -21.43
C LEU A 329 6.38 -4.42 -21.18
N ALA A 330 6.38 -5.02 -19.98
CA ALA A 330 5.25 -5.80 -19.52
C ALA A 330 4.08 -4.86 -19.16
N THR A 331 2.86 -5.32 -19.44
CA THR A 331 1.63 -4.57 -19.17
C THR A 331 0.87 -5.17 -18.01
N TYR A 332 0.24 -4.30 -17.23
CA TYR A 332 -0.68 -4.65 -16.16
C TYR A 332 -2.09 -4.85 -16.72
N SER A 333 -2.78 -5.83 -16.19
CA SER A 333 -4.22 -6.01 -16.39
C SER A 333 -4.88 -6.27 -15.05
N THR A 334 -6.01 -5.59 -14.84
CA THR A 334 -6.84 -5.81 -13.65
C THR A 334 -7.37 -7.24 -13.65
N GLY A 335 -7.27 -7.90 -12.50
CA GLY A 335 -7.82 -9.23 -12.30
C GLY A 335 -9.24 -9.19 -11.72
N PHE A 336 -9.78 -10.37 -11.43
CA PHE A 336 -11.02 -10.48 -10.67
C PHE A 336 -10.82 -9.88 -9.26
N PRO A 337 -11.81 -9.12 -8.75
CA PRO A 337 -11.72 -8.54 -7.41
C PRO A 337 -11.70 -9.65 -6.34
N LEU A 338 -10.55 -9.85 -5.73
CA LEU A 338 -10.35 -10.74 -4.60
C LEU A 338 -10.40 -9.92 -3.32
N ALA A 339 -11.05 -10.45 -2.29
CA ALA A 339 -11.03 -9.84 -0.96
C ALA A 339 -10.86 -10.91 0.11
N ILE A 340 -9.98 -10.66 1.07
CA ILE A 340 -9.85 -11.48 2.28
C ILE A 340 -9.86 -10.53 3.47
N VAL A 341 -10.86 -10.68 4.33
CA VAL A 341 -11.07 -9.90 5.55
C VAL A 341 -10.83 -10.80 6.74
N SER A 342 -10.01 -10.38 7.69
CA SER A 342 -9.81 -11.11 8.95
C SER A 342 -11.01 -10.92 9.87
N LEU A 343 -11.39 -11.97 10.58
CA LEU A 343 -12.46 -11.97 11.56
C LEU A 343 -11.91 -12.51 12.89
N GLY A 344 -11.18 -11.65 13.60
CA GLY A 344 -10.43 -12.01 14.80
C GLY A 344 -9.29 -12.99 14.52
N ARG A 345 -8.95 -13.83 15.50
CA ARG A 345 -7.72 -14.65 15.50
C ARG A 345 -7.73 -15.83 14.52
N LYS A 346 -8.89 -16.46 14.32
CA LYS A 346 -8.99 -17.78 13.66
C LYS A 346 -9.87 -17.78 12.44
N ASP A 347 -10.84 -16.87 12.36
CA ASP A 347 -11.80 -16.82 11.28
C ASP A 347 -11.46 -15.76 10.24
N GLY A 348 -12.05 -15.87 9.08
CA GLY A 348 -11.95 -14.89 8.02
C GLY A 348 -13.10 -14.99 7.04
N LEU A 349 -13.20 -14.00 6.19
CA LEU A 349 -14.09 -13.96 5.04
C LEU A 349 -13.24 -13.83 3.78
N ALA A 350 -13.42 -14.71 2.81
CA ALA A 350 -12.77 -14.60 1.50
C ALA A 350 -13.82 -14.57 0.39
N GLN A 351 -13.74 -13.55 -0.46
CA GLN A 351 -14.43 -13.52 -1.74
C GLN A 351 -13.44 -13.88 -2.84
N LEU A 352 -13.74 -14.97 -3.54
CA LEU A 352 -13.04 -15.49 -4.70
C LEU A 352 -13.95 -15.41 -5.92
N PRO A 353 -13.46 -15.59 -7.17
CA PRO A 353 -14.32 -15.78 -8.33
C PRO A 353 -15.31 -16.92 -8.04
N TYR A 354 -16.61 -16.64 -8.10
CA TYR A 354 -17.68 -17.63 -7.94
C TYR A 354 -17.84 -18.25 -6.55
N LEU A 355 -17.03 -17.90 -5.55
CA LEU A 355 -17.05 -18.54 -4.23
C LEU A 355 -16.82 -17.55 -3.10
N THR A 356 -17.69 -17.63 -2.09
CA THR A 356 -17.51 -16.90 -0.81
C THR A 356 -17.35 -17.89 0.32
N LEU A 357 -16.19 -17.85 0.98
CA LEU A 357 -15.85 -18.68 2.14
C LEU A 357 -15.84 -17.83 3.42
N THR A 358 -16.30 -18.42 4.53
CA THR A 358 -16.15 -17.86 5.88
C THR A 358 -15.69 -18.93 6.85
N GLY A 359 -15.06 -18.50 7.94
CA GLY A 359 -14.58 -19.39 9.02
C GLY A 359 -13.08 -19.65 8.96
N CYS A 360 -12.65 -20.82 9.42
CA CYS A 360 -11.24 -21.11 9.67
C CYS A 360 -10.35 -21.18 8.41
N ILE A 361 -10.89 -21.57 7.23
CA ILE A 361 -10.07 -21.69 6.01
C ILE A 361 -9.51 -20.32 5.57
N PRO A 362 -10.34 -19.28 5.32
CA PRO A 362 -9.81 -17.95 5.04
C PRO A 362 -9.06 -17.36 6.25
N GLY A 363 -9.40 -17.75 7.48
CA GLY A 363 -8.68 -17.38 8.70
C GLY A 363 -7.24 -17.90 8.71
N MET A 364 -7.01 -19.15 8.34
CA MET A 364 -5.66 -19.72 8.20
C MET A 364 -4.80 -18.98 7.16
N LEU A 365 -5.43 -18.45 6.10
CA LEU A 365 -4.75 -17.73 5.05
C LEU A 365 -4.33 -16.32 5.48
N LYS A 366 -5.18 -15.61 6.24
CA LYS A 366 -4.93 -14.22 6.65
C LYS A 366 -4.79 -14.04 8.16
N SER A 367 -5.78 -14.46 8.94
CA SER A 367 -5.93 -14.07 10.35
C SER A 367 -4.83 -14.62 11.26
N LYS A 368 -4.20 -15.73 10.88
CA LYS A 368 -3.13 -16.36 11.69
C LYS A 368 -1.90 -15.44 11.88
N ASP A 369 -1.42 -14.83 10.81
CA ASP A 369 -0.17 -14.04 10.82
C ASP A 369 -0.31 -12.70 10.03
N LEU A 370 -1.48 -12.41 9.49
CA LEU A 370 -1.77 -11.18 8.75
C LEU A 370 -0.69 -10.87 7.71
N PHE A 371 -0.18 -11.90 7.03
CA PHE A 371 0.90 -11.84 6.05
C PHE A 371 2.21 -11.20 6.52
N VAL A 372 2.42 -11.00 7.83
CA VAL A 372 3.64 -10.40 8.37
C VAL A 372 4.86 -11.23 8.00
N GLY A 373 4.86 -12.53 8.29
CA GLY A 373 5.97 -13.41 7.94
C GLY A 373 6.24 -13.50 6.45
N LYS A 374 5.17 -13.48 5.62
CA LYS A 374 5.33 -13.41 4.16
C LYS A 374 6.01 -12.11 3.73
N THR A 375 5.56 -10.96 4.26
CA THR A 375 6.16 -9.66 3.94
C THR A 375 7.61 -9.60 4.39
N ARG A 376 7.92 -10.05 5.60
CA ARG A 376 9.29 -10.12 6.11
C ARG A 376 10.19 -10.96 5.19
N LYS A 377 9.74 -12.15 4.76
CA LYS A 377 10.48 -12.99 3.79
C LYS A 377 10.70 -12.30 2.46
N GLN A 378 9.71 -11.57 1.95
CA GLN A 378 9.86 -10.77 0.72
C GLN A 378 10.93 -9.68 0.87
N MET A 379 11.12 -9.16 2.08
CA MET A 379 12.16 -8.18 2.41
C MET A 379 13.51 -8.85 2.75
N GLY A 380 13.61 -10.17 2.70
CA GLY A 380 14.85 -10.90 3.01
C GLY A 380 15.10 -11.09 4.51
N LEU A 381 14.05 -10.94 5.34
CA LEU A 381 14.12 -11.08 6.79
C LEU A 381 13.52 -12.43 7.25
N SER A 382 13.87 -12.86 8.47
CA SER A 382 13.21 -13.99 9.13
C SER A 382 11.71 -13.73 9.31
N ALA A 383 10.90 -14.78 9.26
CA ALA A 383 9.42 -14.70 9.30
C ALA A 383 8.90 -14.23 10.68
#